data_4555faf0b22b3ab70e7030328687faea
#
_entry.id   4555faf0b22b3ab70e7030328687faea
#
_cell.length_a   1.000
_cell.length_b   1.000
_cell.length_c   1.000
_cell.angle_alpha   90.00
_cell.angle_beta   90.00
_cell.angle_gamma   90.00
#
_symmetry.space_group_name_H-M   'P 1'
#
loop_
_entity.id
_entity.type
_entity.pdbx_description
1 polymer ?
#
loop_
_entity_poly.entity_id
_entity_poly.type
_entity_poly.pdbx_seq_one_letter_code
_entity_poly.pdbx_strand_id
1 'polypeptide(L)'
;MQDAPIILVIEDDRDLQSLVEDALRDGGYEPAIAGSGEEALTLLKAFRTKYSALVTDIRLLGRLDGWRVARGAREIDPSFPVIYITGGSGDEWPTRGVPDSILLQKPFSPDQLVEALAKLLKTAPQA
;
A
#
# COMPACT_ATOMS: atom_id res chain seq x y z
N MET A 1 6.67 -9.53 -22.98
CA MET A 1 5.53 -9.44 -22.06
C MET A 1 6.01 -8.97 -20.70
N GLN A 2 5.33 -8.03 -20.13
CA GLN A 2 5.73 -7.49 -18.84
C GLN A 2 4.89 -8.05 -17.72
N ASP A 3 5.56 -8.35 -16.62
CA ASP A 3 4.86 -8.80 -15.44
C ASP A 3 4.11 -7.63 -14.81
N ALA A 4 2.98 -7.93 -14.18
CA ALA A 4 2.24 -6.92 -13.46
C ALA A 4 3.06 -6.44 -12.26
N PRO A 5 3.01 -5.13 -11.96
CA PRO A 5 3.65 -4.63 -10.74
C PRO A 5 3.03 -5.29 -9.51
N ILE A 6 3.86 -5.66 -8.56
CA ILE A 6 3.41 -6.33 -7.35
C ILE A 6 3.21 -5.31 -6.24
N ILE A 7 2.03 -5.30 -5.68
CA ILE A 7 1.66 -4.35 -4.64
C ILE A 7 1.55 -5.10 -3.32
N LEU A 8 2.34 -4.70 -2.34
CA LEU A 8 2.31 -5.32 -1.03
C LEU A 8 1.16 -4.71 -0.23
N VAL A 9 0.28 -5.57 0.28
CA VAL A 9 -0.95 -5.14 0.95
C VAL A 9 -0.98 -5.65 2.38
N ILE A 10 -1.27 -4.76 3.33
CA ILE A 10 -1.48 -5.14 4.71
C ILE A 10 -2.88 -4.70 5.11
N GLU A 11 -3.76 -5.65 5.33
CA GLU A 11 -5.15 -5.39 5.70
C GLU A 11 -5.67 -6.57 6.50
N ASP A 12 -6.18 -6.29 7.70
CA ASP A 12 -6.67 -7.34 8.61
C ASP A 12 -8.10 -7.77 8.32
N ASP A 13 -8.92 -6.87 7.78
CA ASP A 13 -10.31 -7.15 7.47
C ASP A 13 -10.38 -7.97 6.19
N ARG A 14 -10.90 -9.18 6.27
CA ARG A 14 -10.92 -10.09 5.13
C ARG A 14 -11.78 -9.60 3.98
N ASP A 15 -12.90 -8.96 4.29
CA ASP A 15 -13.78 -8.44 3.24
C ASP A 15 -13.08 -7.32 2.49
N LEU A 16 -12.44 -6.41 3.22
CA LEU A 16 -11.70 -5.33 2.59
C LEU A 16 -10.48 -5.85 1.84
N GLN A 17 -9.82 -6.87 2.41
CA GLN A 17 -8.69 -7.51 1.74
C GLN A 17 -9.10 -8.06 0.38
N SER A 18 -10.25 -8.75 0.31
CA SER A 18 -10.75 -9.30 -0.95
C SER A 18 -11.07 -8.19 -1.93
N LEU A 19 -11.67 -7.10 -1.47
CA LEU A 19 -11.99 -5.96 -2.32
C LEU A 19 -10.72 -5.35 -2.90
N VAL A 20 -9.70 -5.19 -2.07
CA VAL A 20 -8.42 -4.63 -2.50
C VAL A 20 -7.75 -5.56 -3.52
N GLU A 21 -7.76 -6.86 -3.24
CA GLU A 21 -7.17 -7.82 -4.17
C GLU A 21 -7.85 -7.78 -5.54
N ASP A 22 -9.18 -7.77 -5.54
CA ASP A 22 -9.92 -7.74 -6.80
C ASP A 22 -9.66 -6.44 -7.55
N ALA A 23 -9.67 -5.31 -6.84
CA ALA A 23 -9.42 -4.02 -7.46
C ALA A 23 -8.04 -3.96 -8.11
N LEU A 24 -7.04 -4.49 -7.41
CA LEU A 24 -5.67 -4.49 -7.92
C LEU A 24 -5.55 -5.36 -9.16
N ARG A 25 -6.12 -6.56 -9.13
CA ARG A 25 -6.06 -7.44 -10.30
C ARG A 25 -6.78 -6.84 -11.48
N ASP A 26 -7.96 -6.27 -11.25
CA ASP A 26 -8.71 -5.64 -12.33
C ASP A 26 -7.95 -4.45 -12.92
N GLY A 27 -7.14 -3.78 -12.10
CA GLY A 27 -6.36 -2.63 -12.54
C GLY A 27 -5.01 -2.99 -13.17
N GLY A 28 -4.69 -4.27 -13.26
CA GLY A 28 -3.44 -4.70 -13.88
C GLY A 28 -2.29 -4.89 -12.91
N TYR A 29 -2.58 -5.00 -11.62
CA TYR A 29 -1.57 -5.20 -10.59
C TYR A 29 -1.69 -6.58 -9.98
N GLU A 30 -0.60 -7.02 -9.34
CA GLU A 30 -0.58 -8.30 -8.63
C GLU A 30 -0.53 -8.03 -7.13
N PRO A 31 -1.56 -8.38 -6.35
CA PRO A 31 -1.52 -8.18 -4.90
C PRO A 31 -0.67 -9.25 -4.22
N ALA A 32 0.11 -8.84 -3.22
CA ALA A 32 0.83 -9.73 -2.33
C ALA A 32 0.43 -9.34 -0.92
N ILE A 33 -0.14 -10.28 -0.18
CA ILE A 33 -0.71 -9.99 1.12
C ILE A 33 0.29 -10.33 2.21
N ALA A 34 0.56 -9.37 3.10
CA ALA A 34 1.31 -9.62 4.32
C ALA A 34 0.33 -9.68 5.49
N GLY A 35 0.60 -10.56 6.43
CA GLY A 35 -0.28 -10.77 7.57
C GLY A 35 -0.09 -9.76 8.69
N SER A 36 0.98 -8.99 8.65
CA SER A 36 1.28 -8.01 9.69
C SER A 36 2.28 -7.00 9.14
N GLY A 37 2.45 -5.90 9.89
CA GLY A 37 3.48 -4.91 9.56
C GLY A 37 4.88 -5.48 9.64
N GLU A 38 5.11 -6.33 10.63
CA GLU A 38 6.40 -6.99 10.80
C GLU A 38 6.74 -7.86 9.60
N GLU A 39 5.77 -8.65 9.15
CA GLU A 39 5.97 -9.49 7.97
C GLU A 39 6.24 -8.65 6.74
N ALA A 40 5.51 -7.56 6.58
CA ALA A 40 5.69 -6.68 5.43
C ALA A 40 7.10 -6.12 5.37
N LEU A 41 7.63 -5.66 6.50
CA LEU A 41 8.99 -5.14 6.52
C LEU A 41 10.02 -6.21 6.25
N THR A 42 9.80 -7.43 6.76
CA THR A 42 10.68 -8.55 6.46
C THR A 42 10.72 -8.81 4.97
N LEU A 43 9.55 -8.82 4.33
CA LEU A 43 9.47 -9.04 2.88
C LEU A 43 10.15 -7.92 2.10
N LEU A 44 9.94 -6.68 2.50
CA LEU A 44 10.56 -5.54 1.82
C LEU A 44 12.07 -5.55 1.94
N LYS A 45 12.59 -5.93 3.10
CA LYS A 45 14.04 -6.02 3.28
C LYS A 45 14.64 -7.14 2.47
N ALA A 46 13.96 -8.29 2.41
CA ALA A 46 14.46 -9.46 1.70
C ALA A 46 14.34 -9.32 0.20
N PHE A 47 13.31 -8.64 -0.28
CA PHE A 47 12.98 -8.57 -1.72
C PHE A 47 12.68 -7.15 -2.15
N ARG A 48 13.64 -6.23 -1.90
CA ARG A 48 13.38 -4.80 -2.10
C ARG A 48 12.96 -4.41 -3.50
N THR A 49 13.38 -5.14 -4.53
CA THR A 49 13.02 -4.80 -5.91
C THR A 49 11.77 -5.52 -6.40
N LYS A 50 11.21 -6.41 -5.58
CA LYS A 50 10.06 -7.20 -5.99
C LYS A 50 8.75 -6.40 -5.95
N TYR A 51 8.63 -5.51 -4.96
CA TYR A 51 7.38 -4.80 -4.72
C TYR A 51 7.45 -3.39 -5.27
N SER A 52 6.35 -2.94 -5.88
CA SER A 52 6.30 -1.62 -6.51
C SER A 52 5.65 -0.57 -5.61
N ALA A 53 4.85 -0.98 -4.64
CA ALA A 53 4.16 -0.05 -3.74
C ALA A 53 3.66 -0.79 -2.52
N LEU A 54 3.31 -0.03 -1.50
CA LEU A 54 2.73 -0.52 -0.26
C LEU A 54 1.34 0.09 -0.10
N VAL A 55 0.34 -0.76 0.16
CA VAL A 55 -0.99 -0.34 0.54
C VAL A 55 -1.22 -0.89 1.94
N THR A 56 -1.38 -0.03 2.92
CA THR A 56 -1.47 -0.49 4.30
C THR A 56 -2.59 0.22 5.05
N ASP A 57 -3.33 -0.57 5.84
CA ASP A 57 -4.19 -0.02 6.86
C ASP A 57 -3.29 0.69 7.89
N ILE A 58 -3.80 1.74 8.50
CA ILE A 58 -3.05 2.45 9.54
C ILE A 58 -3.10 1.66 10.83
N ARG A 59 -4.28 1.18 11.20
CA ARG A 59 -4.43 0.38 12.43
C ARG A 59 -4.23 -1.08 12.11
N LEU A 60 -3.14 -1.64 12.60
CA LEU A 60 -2.80 -3.03 12.36
C LEU A 60 -2.69 -3.76 13.68
N LEU A 61 -2.98 -5.05 13.65
CA LEU A 61 -2.69 -5.92 14.77
C LEU A 61 -1.19 -6.11 14.87
N GLY A 62 -0.68 -6.23 16.09
CA GLY A 62 0.75 -6.40 16.30
C GLY A 62 1.40 -5.13 16.77
N ARG A 63 2.72 -5.10 16.69
CA ARG A 63 3.51 -4.00 17.25
C ARG A 63 3.66 -2.80 16.32
N LEU A 64 3.61 -3.04 15.03
CA LEU A 64 3.82 -1.99 14.05
C LEU A 64 2.50 -1.57 13.46
N ASP A 65 2.20 -0.28 13.53
CA ASP A 65 1.06 0.26 12.81
C ASP A 65 1.47 0.68 11.40
N GLY A 66 0.49 1.13 10.62
CA GLY A 66 0.76 1.50 9.23
C GLY A 66 1.74 2.66 9.08
N TRP A 67 1.75 3.59 10.06
CA TRP A 67 2.70 4.70 10.02
C TRP A 67 4.14 4.19 10.10
N ARG A 68 4.39 3.25 11.00
CA ARG A 68 5.73 2.71 11.19
C ARG A 68 6.17 1.84 10.03
N VAL A 69 5.24 1.05 9.49
CA VAL A 69 5.56 0.21 8.33
C VAL A 69 5.98 1.09 7.16
N ALA A 70 5.23 2.15 6.91
CA ALA A 70 5.55 3.06 5.80
C ALA A 70 6.91 3.73 5.99
N ARG A 71 7.21 4.15 7.21
CA ARG A 71 8.53 4.73 7.49
C ARG A 71 9.64 3.72 7.26
N GLY A 72 9.41 2.48 7.69
CA GLY A 72 10.38 1.41 7.43
C GLY A 72 10.60 1.16 5.96
N ALA A 73 9.52 1.19 5.17
CA ALA A 73 9.63 1.03 3.73
C ALA A 73 10.47 2.16 3.11
N ARG A 74 10.27 3.40 3.59
CA ARG A 74 11.01 4.55 3.09
C ARG A 74 12.46 4.57 3.55
N GLU A 75 12.78 3.90 4.64
CA GLU A 75 14.18 3.69 5.03
C GLU A 75 14.89 2.75 4.07
N ILE A 76 14.15 1.77 3.55
CA ILE A 76 14.70 0.83 2.57
C ILE A 76 14.83 1.51 1.21
N ASP A 77 13.79 2.26 0.81
CA ASP A 77 13.75 2.98 -0.46
C ASP A 77 13.05 4.31 -0.24
N PRO A 78 13.80 5.43 -0.22
CA PRO A 78 13.21 6.74 0.09
C PRO A 78 12.07 7.18 -0.83
N SER A 79 11.97 6.59 -2.00
CA SER A 79 10.92 6.94 -2.97
C SER A 79 9.80 5.92 -3.02
N PHE A 80 9.78 4.97 -2.09
CA PHE A 80 8.82 3.86 -2.17
C PHE A 80 7.39 4.38 -2.11
N PRO A 81 6.54 4.04 -3.09
CA PRO A 81 5.16 4.53 -3.11
C PRO A 81 4.33 3.92 -1.97
N VAL A 82 3.59 4.76 -1.26
CA VAL A 82 2.79 4.34 -0.11
C VAL A 82 1.39 4.90 -0.20
N ILE A 83 0.40 4.02 0.00
CA ILE A 83 -1.00 4.41 0.18
C ILE A 83 -1.45 3.91 1.54
N TYR A 84 -2.00 4.82 2.34
CA TYR A 84 -2.60 4.46 3.62
C TYR A 84 -4.11 4.32 3.44
N ILE A 85 -4.68 3.37 4.18
CA ILE A 85 -6.13 3.17 4.23
C ILE A 85 -6.57 3.37 5.67
N THR A 86 -7.61 4.16 5.89
CA THR A 86 -8.06 4.41 7.25
C THR A 86 -9.57 4.57 7.33
N GLY A 87 -10.14 4.12 8.46
CA GLY A 87 -11.52 4.40 8.78
C GLY A 87 -11.67 5.52 9.79
N GLY A 88 -10.59 5.97 10.42
CA GLY A 88 -10.71 6.96 11.47
C GLY A 88 -9.46 7.71 11.89
N SER A 89 -8.31 7.43 11.30
CA SER A 89 -7.05 8.07 11.71
C SER A 89 -6.52 9.05 10.68
N GLY A 90 -7.37 9.46 9.73
CA GLY A 90 -6.91 10.29 8.61
C GLY A 90 -6.42 11.67 9.00
N ASP A 91 -6.90 12.21 10.11
CA ASP A 91 -6.50 13.53 10.57
C ASP A 91 -5.04 13.58 11.01
N GLU A 92 -4.40 12.44 11.26
CA GLU A 92 -2.99 12.39 11.64
C GLU A 92 -2.06 12.31 10.43
N TRP A 93 -2.62 12.08 9.25
CA TRP A 93 -1.80 11.90 8.05
C TRP A 93 -0.87 13.09 7.75
N PRO A 94 -1.32 14.36 7.89
CA PRO A 94 -0.41 15.46 7.56
C PRO A 94 0.87 15.47 8.39
N THR A 95 0.81 14.95 9.61
CA THR A 95 1.99 14.93 10.50
C THR A 95 2.69 13.59 10.53
N ARG A 96 1.97 12.49 10.37
CA ARG A 96 2.53 11.14 10.54
C ARG A 96 2.79 10.41 9.23
N GLY A 97 2.14 10.80 8.15
CA GLY A 97 2.33 10.14 6.87
C GLY A 97 3.68 10.46 6.27
N VAL A 98 4.24 9.48 5.54
CA VAL A 98 5.48 9.76 4.82
C VAL A 98 5.21 10.72 3.67
N PRO A 99 6.21 11.54 3.28
CA PRO A 99 6.00 12.49 2.17
C PRO A 99 5.59 11.78 0.89
N ASP A 100 4.76 12.46 0.12
CA ASP A 100 4.30 11.97 -1.19
C ASP A 100 3.51 10.68 -1.11
N SER A 101 2.88 10.42 0.04
CA SER A 101 1.96 9.32 0.18
C SER A 101 0.53 9.77 -0.11
N ILE A 102 -0.37 8.80 -0.26
CA ILE A 102 -1.79 9.07 -0.48
C ILE A 102 -2.58 8.41 0.64
N LEU A 103 -3.65 9.09 1.07
CA LEU A 103 -4.55 8.57 2.08
C LEU A 103 -5.91 8.28 1.43
N LEU A 104 -6.42 7.07 1.64
CA LEU A 104 -7.77 6.70 1.23
C LEU A 104 -8.59 6.42 2.47
N GLN A 105 -9.76 7.08 2.57
CA GLN A 105 -10.65 6.87 3.69
C GLN A 105 -11.70 5.81 3.33
N LYS A 106 -11.97 4.92 4.27
CA LYS A 106 -13.02 3.93 4.12
C LYS A 106 -14.39 4.60 4.27
N PRO A 107 -15.38 4.25 3.47
CA PRO A 107 -15.29 3.34 2.34
C PRO A 107 -14.74 4.05 1.10
N PHE A 108 -13.96 3.33 0.31
CA PHE A 108 -13.46 3.87 -0.95
C PHE A 108 -13.85 2.91 -2.08
N SER A 109 -13.88 3.43 -3.30
CA SER A 109 -14.21 2.60 -4.44
C SER A 109 -12.95 1.94 -5.00
N PRO A 110 -13.09 0.80 -5.68
CA PRO A 110 -11.94 0.19 -6.36
C PRO A 110 -11.21 1.16 -7.29
N ASP A 111 -11.97 2.02 -7.98
CA ASP A 111 -11.36 2.99 -8.90
C ASP A 111 -10.48 3.98 -8.19
N GLN A 112 -10.86 4.39 -6.97
CA GLN A 112 -10.04 5.32 -6.19
C GLN A 112 -8.67 4.71 -5.87
N LEU A 113 -8.65 3.43 -5.52
CA LEU A 113 -7.39 2.75 -5.22
C LEU A 113 -6.50 2.67 -6.45
N VAL A 114 -7.07 2.26 -7.58
CA VAL A 114 -6.31 2.12 -8.81
C VAL A 114 -5.79 3.47 -9.30
N GLU A 115 -6.61 4.51 -9.22
CA GLU A 115 -6.18 5.85 -9.59
C GLU A 115 -5.05 6.36 -8.71
N ALA A 116 -5.14 6.08 -7.40
CA ALA A 116 -4.07 6.48 -6.48
C ALA A 116 -2.76 5.80 -6.81
N LEU A 117 -2.82 4.51 -7.11
CA LEU A 117 -1.61 3.77 -7.50
C LEU A 117 -1.04 4.28 -8.80
N ALA A 118 -1.87 4.53 -9.79
CA ALA A 118 -1.41 5.04 -11.08
C ALA A 118 -0.69 6.38 -10.90
N LYS A 119 -1.23 7.24 -10.03
CA LYS A 119 -0.64 8.53 -9.75
C LYS A 119 0.73 8.36 -9.09
N LEU A 120 0.84 7.50 -8.08
CA LEU A 120 2.10 7.29 -7.38
C LEU A 120 3.14 6.61 -8.24
N LEU A 121 2.74 5.62 -8.99
CA LEU A 121 3.68 4.86 -9.83
C LEU A 121 3.99 5.59 -11.13
N LYS A 122 3.27 6.66 -11.39
CA LYS A 122 3.40 7.37 -12.67
C LYS A 122 3.26 6.40 -13.82
N THR A 123 2.29 5.49 -13.67
CA THR A 123 2.01 4.48 -14.70
C THR A 123 1.09 5.04 -15.76
N ALA A 124 1.09 6.35 -15.91
CA ALA A 124 0.42 6.95 -17.04
C ALA A 124 0.85 6.18 -18.28
N PRO A 125 0.01 6.10 -19.27
CA PRO A 125 0.33 5.34 -20.45
C PRO A 125 1.70 5.68 -20.94
N GLN A 126 2.51 4.67 -21.03
CA GLN A 126 3.82 4.86 -21.62
C GLN A 126 3.59 4.90 -23.10
N ALA A 127 4.00 5.98 -23.65
CA ALA A 127 3.84 6.10 -25.08
C ALA A 127 4.63 5.01 -25.78
#